data_10f89c29bd3d2b9fa5d57ba17ee9c2a3
#
_entry.id   10f89c29bd3d2b9fa5d57ba17ee9c2a3
#
_cell.length_a   1.000
_cell.length_b   1.000
_cell.length_c   1.000
_cell.angle_alpha   90.00
_cell.angle_beta   90.00
_cell.angle_gamma   90.00
#
_symmetry.space_group_name_H-M   'P 1'
#
loop_
_entity.id
_entity.type
_entity.pdbx_description
1 polymer ?
#
loop_
_entity_poly.entity_id
_entity_poly.type
_entity_poly.pdbx_seq_one_letter_code
_entity_poly.pdbx_strand_id
1 'polypeptide(L)' 'MKLIDFPVNPYVGQIFYEPETDKLFEYCEVTKTDELTGMVAESAMWFDITEKDLVP' A
#
# COMPACT_ATOMS: atom_id res chain seq x y z
N MET A 1 0.28 4.30 -21.01
CA MET A 1 0.30 3.68 -19.68
C MET A 1 -0.98 4.01 -18.94
N LYS A 2 -1.60 2.99 -18.39
CA LYS A 2 -2.84 3.19 -17.68
C LYS A 2 -2.60 3.26 -16.17
N LEU A 3 -3.15 4.26 -15.53
CA LEU A 3 -3.02 4.42 -14.09
C LEU A 3 -4.04 3.55 -13.37
N ILE A 4 -3.61 2.99 -12.25
CA ILE A 4 -4.51 2.20 -11.41
C ILE A 4 -5.42 3.17 -10.66
N ASP A 5 -6.72 2.89 -10.71
CA ASP A 5 -7.73 3.75 -10.10
C ASP A 5 -8.03 3.27 -8.68
N PHE A 6 -7.14 3.62 -7.76
CA PHE A 6 -7.27 3.21 -6.37
C PHE A 6 -8.49 3.87 -5.71
N PRO A 7 -9.06 3.20 -4.69
CA PRO A 7 -10.19 3.77 -3.96
C PRO A 7 -9.86 5.09 -3.30
N VAL A 8 -10.87 5.95 -3.21
CA VAL A 8 -10.76 7.23 -2.51
C VAL A 8 -11.00 6.97 -1.02
N ASN A 9 -10.23 7.67 -0.18
CA ASN A 9 -10.34 7.56 1.27
C ASN A 9 -10.15 6.14 1.78
N PRO A 10 -9.02 5.52 1.44
CA PRO A 10 -8.77 4.17 1.91
C PRO A 10 -8.49 4.15 3.42
N TYR A 11 -8.68 2.97 4.04
CA TYR A 11 -8.34 2.77 5.44
C TYR A 11 -7.20 1.77 5.54
N VAL A 12 -6.43 1.88 6.63
CA VAL A 12 -5.31 0.97 6.85
C VAL A 12 -5.80 -0.47 6.94
N GLY A 13 -5.18 -1.34 6.16
CA GLY A 13 -5.60 -2.73 6.08
C GLY A 13 -6.56 -3.03 4.95
N GLN A 14 -7.00 -2.01 4.22
CA GLN A 14 -7.92 -2.23 3.11
C GLN A 14 -7.23 -2.97 1.97
N ILE A 15 -7.93 -3.92 1.39
CA ILE A 15 -7.43 -4.69 0.24
C ILE A 15 -8.14 -4.21 -1.02
N PHE A 16 -7.36 -4.01 -2.07
CA PHE A 16 -7.88 -3.61 -3.36
C PHE A 16 -7.36 -4.54 -4.44
N TYR A 17 -8.26 -5.09 -5.23
CA TYR A 17 -7.91 -5.95 -6.35
C TYR A 17 -8.00 -5.16 -7.66
N GLU A 18 -6.90 -5.16 -8.42
CA GLU A 18 -6.85 -4.51 -9.72
C GLU A 18 -7.04 -5.56 -10.81
N PRO A 19 -8.20 -5.61 -11.46
CA PRO A 19 -8.51 -6.68 -12.42
C PRO A 19 -7.71 -6.62 -13.71
N GLU A 20 -7.30 -5.44 -14.14
CA GLU A 20 -6.57 -5.32 -15.40
C GLU A 20 -5.18 -5.92 -15.34
N THR A 21 -4.52 -5.80 -14.20
CA THR A 21 -3.18 -6.34 -14.01
C THR A 21 -3.19 -7.59 -13.14
N ASP A 22 -4.35 -7.97 -12.61
CA ASP A 22 -4.52 -9.13 -11.74
C ASP A 22 -3.61 -9.02 -10.53
N LYS A 23 -3.61 -7.85 -9.90
CA LYS A 23 -2.76 -7.58 -8.74
C LYS A 23 -3.60 -7.23 -7.53
N LEU A 24 -3.05 -7.58 -6.37
CA LEU A 24 -3.64 -7.23 -5.09
C LEU A 24 -2.77 -6.20 -4.39
N PHE A 25 -3.44 -5.24 -3.76
CA PHE A 25 -2.76 -4.20 -3.01
C PHE A 25 -3.36 -4.08 -1.63
N GLU A 26 -2.53 -3.69 -0.67
CA GLU A 26 -2.98 -3.43 0.69
C GLU A 26 -2.54 -2.03 1.09
N TYR A 27 -3.46 -1.28 1.70
CA TYR A 27 -3.14 0.06 2.17
C TYR A 27 -2.51 -0.06 3.55
N CYS A 28 -1.24 0.29 3.63
CA CYS A 28 -0.46 0.10 4.85
C CYS A 28 0.09 1.41 5.36
N GLU A 29 0.18 1.51 6.68
CA GLU A 29 0.79 2.66 7.31
C GLU A 29 2.29 2.47 7.38
N VAL A 30 3.03 3.54 7.07
CA VAL A 30 4.49 3.54 7.09
C VAL A 30 4.95 4.62 8.06
N THR A 31 5.80 4.24 9.01
CA THR A 31 6.37 5.16 9.96
C THR A 31 7.88 5.22 9.76
N LYS A 32 8.40 6.43 9.63
CA LYS A 32 9.83 6.64 9.48
C LYS A 32 10.33 7.56 10.60
N THR A 33 11.45 7.19 11.18
CA THR A 33 12.07 8.00 12.22
C THR A 33 13.38 8.57 11.68
N ASP A 34 13.54 9.89 11.81
CA ASP A 34 14.78 10.54 11.43
C ASP A 34 15.76 10.45 12.59
N GLU A 35 16.88 9.77 12.38
CA GLU A 35 17.86 9.55 13.43
C GLU A 35 18.55 10.82 13.87
N LEU A 36 18.64 11.81 12.98
CA LEU A 36 19.33 13.06 13.28
C LEU A 36 18.49 14.00 14.12
N THR A 37 17.21 14.07 13.84
CA THR A 37 16.32 15.01 14.52
C THR A 37 15.39 14.36 15.50
N GLY A 38 15.24 13.04 15.41
CA GLY A 38 14.28 12.31 16.24
C GLY A 38 12.84 12.48 15.81
N MET A 39 12.62 13.14 14.68
CA MET A 39 11.27 13.36 14.20
C MET A 39 10.69 12.08 13.60
N VAL A 40 9.40 11.89 13.82
CA VAL A 40 8.68 10.74 13.28
C VAL A 40 7.72 11.22 12.21
N ALA A 41 7.82 10.63 11.02
CA ALA A 41 6.93 10.94 9.92
C ALA A 41 6.02 9.73 9.68
N GLU A 42 4.73 9.98 9.66
CA GLU A 42 3.74 8.94 9.39
C GLU A 42 3.14 9.16 8.01
N SER A 43 3.02 8.09 7.25
CA SER A 43 2.39 8.14 5.95
C SER A 43 1.71 6.81 5.69
N ALA A 44 0.91 6.76 4.64
CA ALA A 44 0.25 5.52 4.25
C ALA A 44 0.29 5.40 2.75
N MET A 45 0.38 4.18 2.25
CA MET A 45 0.46 3.96 0.81
C MET A 45 0.03 2.55 0.47
N TRP A 46 -0.25 2.33 -0.81
CA TRP A 46 -0.63 1.03 -1.30
C TRP A 46 0.62 0.19 -1.57
N PHE A 47 0.60 -1.03 -1.08
CA PHE A 47 1.68 -2.00 -1.33
C PHE A 47 1.15 -3.14 -2.16
N ASP A 48 1.94 -3.58 -3.12
CA ASP A 48 1.62 -4.73 -3.95
C ASP A 48 1.87 -6.00 -3.13
N ILE A 49 0.80 -6.73 -2.84
CA ILE A 49 0.89 -7.97 -2.07
C ILE A 49 0.54 -9.19 -2.91
N THR A 50 0.57 -9.03 -4.23
CA THR A 50 0.18 -10.10 -5.14
C THR A 50 0.93 -11.40 -4.87
N GLU A 51 2.23 -11.30 -4.64
CA GLU A 51 3.04 -12.48 -4.42
C GLU A 51 2.70 -13.23 -3.15
N LYS A 52 2.22 -12.52 -2.12
CA LYS A 52 1.85 -13.17 -0.87
C LYS A 52 0.69 -14.12 -1.06
N ASP A 53 -0.26 -13.76 -1.91
CA ASP A 53 -1.42 -14.59 -2.15
C ASP A 53 -1.11 -15.78 -3.05
N LEU A 54 -0.02 -15.71 -3.80
CA LEU A 54 0.35 -16.77 -4.72
C LEU A 54 1.18 -17.86 -4.06
N VAL A 55 1.65 -17.63 -2.86
CA VAL A 55 2.46 -18.61 -2.13
C VAL A 55 1.56 -19.75 -1.65
N PRO A 56 1.84 -20.98 -2.07
CA PRO A 56 1.04 -22.13 -1.65
C PRO A 56 1.25 -22.50 -0.18
#